data_0bd5b3f656f399e386a448b4bbbcfaef
#
_entry.id   0bd5b3f656f399e386a448b4bbbcfaef
#
_cell.length_a   1.000
_cell.length_b   1.000
_cell.length_c   1.000
_cell.angle_alpha   90.00
_cell.angle_beta   90.00
_cell.angle_gamma   90.00
#
_symmetry.space_group_name_H-M   'P 1'
#
loop_
_entity.id
_entity.type
_entity.pdbx_description
1 polymer ?
#
loop_
_entity_poly.entity_id
_entity_poly.type
_entity_poly.pdbx_seq_one_letter_code
_entity_poly.pdbx_strand_id
1 'polypeptide(L)'
;VIISLIFLKNQTRPITALAKAAEKFGKGENVDEFKPSGAAEIRQAGYEFDRMRKRILRHLNQRSEMLSGISHDLRTPLTRIKLQLAFIKDNKISSKLSEDIEEMEKMLNEYLKFASSTSSEKNELFDLSKTILSLLKKYNNDRIKVDIEEKINFKGRKNLLIRCLSNILD
;
A
#
# COMPACT_ATOMS: atom_id res chain seq x y z
N VAL A 1 -6.87 23.39 44.38
CA VAL A 1 -7.40 23.47 43.02
C VAL A 1 -6.27 23.25 42.00
N ILE A 2 -5.18 24.02 42.04
CA ILE A 2 -4.07 23.94 41.03
C ILE A 2 -3.41 22.55 41.01
N ILE A 3 -3.09 21.99 42.19
CA ILE A 3 -2.48 20.66 42.29
C ILE A 3 -3.38 19.58 41.73
N SER A 4 -4.68 19.65 41.98
CA SER A 4 -5.66 18.72 41.46
C SER A 4 -5.75 18.79 39.93
N LEU A 5 -5.69 19.98 39.33
CA LEU A 5 -5.69 20.17 37.87
C LEU A 5 -4.42 19.63 37.21
N ILE A 6 -3.25 19.84 37.86
CA ILE A 6 -1.98 19.27 37.35
C ILE A 6 -2.02 17.75 37.41
N PHE A 7 -2.53 17.18 38.49
CA PHE A 7 -2.66 15.73 38.63
C PHE A 7 -3.59 15.15 37.60
N LEU A 8 -4.78 15.70 37.38
CA LEU A 8 -5.72 15.28 36.34
C LEU A 8 -5.11 15.37 34.93
N LYS A 9 -4.41 16.47 34.66
CA LYS A 9 -3.74 16.64 33.34
C LYS A 9 -2.66 15.58 33.11
N ASN A 10 -1.90 15.21 34.14
CA ASN A 10 -0.90 14.15 34.03
C ASN A 10 -1.53 12.73 33.85
N GLN A 11 -2.70 12.51 34.42
CA GLN A 11 -3.44 11.25 34.28
C GLN A 11 -4.09 11.10 32.89
N THR A 12 -4.60 12.20 32.33
CA THR A 12 -5.32 12.15 31.03
C THR A 12 -4.39 12.14 29.82
N ARG A 13 -3.18 12.72 29.91
CA ARG A 13 -2.20 12.75 28.80
C ARG A 13 -1.86 11.36 28.23
N PRO A 14 -1.54 10.34 29.04
CA PRO A 14 -1.23 9.02 28.55
C PRO A 14 -2.41 8.35 27.84
N ILE A 15 -3.63 8.57 28.32
CA ILE A 15 -4.86 8.05 27.71
C ILE A 15 -5.06 8.68 26.33
N THR A 16 -4.91 10.01 26.24
CA THR A 16 -5.02 10.73 24.97
C THR A 16 -3.93 10.32 23.98
N ALA A 17 -2.71 10.05 24.46
CA ALA A 17 -1.61 9.56 23.63
C ALA A 17 -1.91 8.16 23.07
N LEU A 18 -2.45 7.25 23.89
CA LEU A 18 -2.87 5.92 23.46
C LEU A 18 -4.00 6.01 22.44
N ALA A 19 -5.03 6.84 22.69
CA ALA A 19 -6.14 7.04 21.76
C ALA A 19 -5.67 7.57 20.41
N LYS A 20 -4.78 8.57 20.38
CA LYS A 20 -4.19 9.10 19.16
C LYS A 20 -3.33 8.08 18.42
N ALA A 21 -2.57 7.25 19.14
CA ALA A 21 -1.78 6.19 18.53
C ALA A 21 -2.69 5.13 17.89
N ALA A 22 -3.77 4.75 18.57
CA ALA A 22 -4.77 3.83 18.03
C ALA A 22 -5.50 4.39 16.81
N GLU A 23 -5.87 5.68 16.84
CA GLU A 23 -6.50 6.37 15.71
C GLU A 23 -5.57 6.40 14.48
N LYS A 24 -4.32 6.81 14.67
CA LYS A 24 -3.31 6.84 13.59
C LYS A 24 -3.11 5.45 12.99
N PHE A 25 -2.96 4.45 13.83
CA PHE A 25 -2.79 3.07 13.38
C PHE A 25 -4.01 2.58 12.61
N GLY A 26 -5.23 2.89 13.08
CA GLY A 26 -6.47 2.57 12.39
C GLY A 26 -6.62 3.24 11.02
N LYS A 27 -6.04 4.44 10.84
CA LYS A 27 -5.95 5.14 9.55
C LYS A 27 -4.85 4.58 8.64
N GLY A 28 -4.12 3.55 9.07
CA GLY A 28 -2.99 2.98 8.34
C GLY A 28 -1.75 3.89 8.31
N GLU A 29 -1.67 4.86 9.22
CA GLU A 29 -0.50 5.69 9.42
C GLU A 29 0.55 4.92 10.23
N ASN A 30 1.83 5.19 9.94
CA ASN A 30 2.90 4.59 10.73
C ASN A 30 2.92 5.21 12.13
N VAL A 31 2.80 4.37 13.15
CA VAL A 31 2.97 4.77 14.54
C VAL A 31 4.38 4.38 14.93
N ASP A 32 5.31 5.33 14.77
CA ASP A 32 6.68 5.16 15.27
C ASP A 32 6.64 5.07 16.79
N GLU A 33 7.52 4.28 17.38
CA GLU A 33 7.72 4.04 18.81
C GLU A 33 6.66 4.61 19.78
N PHE A 34 5.55 3.91 19.94
CA PHE A 34 4.61 4.22 21.02
C PHE A 34 5.22 3.74 22.34
N LYS A 35 5.48 4.70 23.26
CA LYS A 35 6.01 4.40 24.61
C LYS A 35 4.87 4.49 25.62
N PRO A 36 4.41 3.35 26.16
CA PRO A 36 3.37 3.34 27.20
C PRO A 36 3.81 4.11 28.43
N SER A 37 2.96 5.00 28.93
CA SER A 37 3.23 5.85 30.11
C SER A 37 1.98 6.02 30.97
N GLY A 38 2.11 6.62 32.16
CA GLY A 38 1.01 6.88 33.08
C GLY A 38 0.84 5.81 34.16
N ALA A 39 -0.36 5.70 34.74
CA ALA A 39 -0.71 4.71 35.75
C ALA A 39 -0.51 3.27 35.26
N ALA A 40 -0.39 2.32 36.17
CA ALA A 40 -0.07 0.91 35.84
C ALA A 40 -1.06 0.33 34.82
N GLU A 41 -2.33 0.58 35.00
CA GLU A 41 -3.42 0.09 34.13
C GLU A 41 -3.32 0.67 32.71
N ILE A 42 -3.00 1.96 32.60
CA ILE A 42 -2.86 2.66 31.32
C ILE A 42 -1.59 2.18 30.60
N ARG A 43 -0.50 1.97 31.33
CA ARG A 43 0.71 1.38 30.76
C ARG A 43 0.46 -0.03 30.25
N GLN A 44 -0.26 -0.86 31.02
CA GLN A 44 -0.63 -2.20 30.60
C GLN A 44 -1.46 -2.18 29.30
N ALA A 45 -2.50 -1.32 29.24
CA ALA A 45 -3.28 -1.14 28.02
C ALA A 45 -2.41 -0.69 26.83
N GLY A 46 -1.45 0.19 27.07
CA GLY A 46 -0.49 0.64 26.08
C GLY A 46 0.43 -0.49 25.56
N TYR A 47 0.91 -1.36 26.45
CA TYR A 47 1.69 -2.54 26.06
C TYR A 47 0.87 -3.53 25.22
N GLU A 48 -0.38 -3.78 25.60
CA GLU A 48 -1.25 -4.68 24.83
C GLU A 48 -1.59 -4.09 23.47
N PHE A 49 -1.82 -2.78 23.38
CA PHE A 49 -1.98 -2.08 22.10
C PHE A 49 -0.72 -2.26 21.21
N ASP A 50 0.48 -2.03 21.74
CA ASP A 50 1.72 -2.17 20.95
C ASP A 50 1.96 -3.62 20.52
N ARG A 51 1.64 -4.60 21.38
CA ARG A 51 1.69 -6.02 21.05
C ARG A 51 0.73 -6.37 19.91
N MET A 52 -0.52 -5.88 19.99
CA MET A 52 -1.52 -6.06 18.94
C MET A 52 -1.06 -5.43 17.64
N ARG A 53 -0.59 -4.17 17.67
CA ARG A 53 -0.05 -3.45 16.51
C ARG A 53 1.08 -4.25 15.82
N LYS A 54 2.07 -4.70 16.59
CA LYS A 54 3.18 -5.50 16.08
C LYS A 54 2.74 -6.83 15.47
N ARG A 55 1.70 -7.46 16.04
CA ARG A 55 1.12 -8.69 15.50
C ARG A 55 0.45 -8.43 14.15
N ILE A 56 -0.39 -7.39 14.06
CA ILE A 56 -1.05 -7.02 12.81
C ILE A 56 -0.03 -6.71 11.71
N LEU A 57 0.99 -5.90 12.00
CA LEU A 57 2.05 -5.57 11.03
C LEU A 57 2.79 -6.83 10.57
N ARG A 58 3.09 -7.76 11.46
CA ARG A 58 3.70 -9.06 11.11
C ARG A 58 2.81 -9.87 10.18
N HIS A 59 1.52 -9.98 10.46
CA HIS A 59 0.58 -10.69 9.59
C HIS A 59 0.48 -10.06 8.20
N LEU A 60 0.46 -8.73 8.11
CA LEU A 60 0.47 -8.02 6.83
C LEU A 60 1.75 -8.30 6.03
N ASN A 61 2.91 -8.28 6.67
CA ASN A 61 4.18 -8.60 6.03
C ASN A 61 4.25 -10.07 5.58
N GLN A 62 3.87 -11.02 6.44
CA GLN A 62 3.82 -12.44 6.08
C GLN A 62 2.90 -12.69 4.89
N ARG A 63 1.74 -12.01 4.84
CA ARG A 63 0.83 -12.10 3.70
C ARG A 63 1.48 -11.59 2.41
N SER A 64 2.21 -10.47 2.49
CA SER A 64 2.92 -9.91 1.33
C SER A 64 4.05 -10.83 0.85
N GLU A 65 4.83 -11.41 1.77
CA GLU A 65 5.89 -12.37 1.46
C GLU A 65 5.33 -13.65 0.82
N MET A 66 4.24 -14.20 1.39
CA MET A 66 3.57 -15.38 0.84
C MET A 66 3.07 -15.13 -0.59
N LEU A 67 2.44 -13.98 -0.83
CA LEU A 67 1.96 -13.63 -2.16
C LEU A 67 3.10 -13.44 -3.16
N SER A 68 4.21 -12.87 -2.74
CA SER A 68 5.43 -12.77 -3.56
C SER A 68 5.99 -14.16 -3.92
N GLY A 69 6.03 -15.08 -2.96
CA GLY A 69 6.45 -16.47 -3.18
C GLY A 69 5.54 -17.20 -4.18
N ILE A 70 4.22 -17.13 -3.96
CA ILE A 70 3.23 -17.75 -4.86
C ILE A 70 3.39 -17.21 -6.31
N SER A 71 3.65 -15.93 -6.46
CA SER A 71 3.88 -15.34 -7.78
C SER A 71 5.08 -15.93 -8.50
N HIS A 72 6.19 -16.05 -7.78
CA HIS A 72 7.38 -16.66 -8.32
C HIS A 72 7.11 -18.11 -8.76
N ASP A 73 6.42 -18.86 -7.92
CA ASP A 73 6.13 -20.27 -8.14
C ASP A 73 5.11 -20.49 -9.28
N LEU A 74 4.20 -19.55 -9.49
CA LEU A 74 3.26 -19.58 -10.65
C LEU A 74 3.91 -19.13 -11.94
N ARG A 75 4.88 -18.22 -11.90
CA ARG A 75 5.58 -17.77 -13.13
C ARG A 75 6.37 -18.89 -13.80
N THR A 76 6.95 -19.79 -13.01
CA THR A 76 7.75 -20.91 -13.51
C THR A 76 6.94 -21.86 -14.42
N PRO A 77 5.76 -22.40 -14.03
CA PRO A 77 4.95 -23.24 -14.92
C PRO A 77 4.40 -22.47 -16.11
N LEU A 78 4.00 -21.19 -15.95
CA LEU A 78 3.53 -20.37 -17.09
C LEU A 78 4.63 -20.20 -18.13
N THR A 79 5.87 -19.92 -17.74
CA THR A 79 7.01 -19.85 -18.65
C THR A 79 7.25 -21.19 -19.35
N ARG A 80 7.11 -22.31 -18.63
CA ARG A 80 7.26 -23.64 -19.21
C ARG A 80 6.19 -23.93 -20.25
N ILE A 81 4.92 -23.55 -19.99
CA ILE A 81 3.83 -23.70 -20.97
C ILE A 81 4.09 -22.83 -22.20
N LYS A 82 4.53 -21.57 -22.04
CA LYS A 82 4.94 -20.71 -23.17
C LYS A 82 6.01 -21.36 -24.04
N LEU A 83 7.02 -21.96 -23.42
CA LEU A 83 8.07 -22.65 -24.16
C LEU A 83 7.53 -23.88 -24.91
N GLN A 84 6.62 -24.65 -24.32
CA GLN A 84 5.98 -25.79 -24.99
C GLN A 84 5.11 -25.37 -26.15
N LEU A 85 4.38 -24.24 -26.03
CA LEU A 85 3.56 -23.70 -27.13
C LEU A 85 4.40 -23.30 -28.34
N ALA A 86 5.64 -22.85 -28.15
CA ALA A 86 6.55 -22.51 -29.24
C ALA A 86 6.91 -23.72 -30.13
N PHE A 87 6.72 -24.96 -29.68
CA PHE A 87 6.93 -26.18 -30.45
C PHE A 87 5.68 -26.69 -31.17
N ILE A 88 4.51 -26.10 -30.93
CA ILE A 88 3.26 -26.47 -31.57
C ILE A 88 3.23 -25.87 -32.97
N LYS A 89 3.08 -26.72 -34.02
CA LYS A 89 3.05 -26.29 -35.41
C LYS A 89 1.74 -25.60 -35.83
N ASP A 90 0.65 -25.77 -35.07
CA ASP A 90 -0.62 -25.07 -35.29
C ASP A 90 -0.56 -23.64 -34.75
N ASN A 91 -0.21 -22.71 -35.61
CA ASN A 91 -0.05 -21.30 -35.28
C ASN A 91 -1.32 -20.66 -34.71
N LYS A 92 -2.52 -21.12 -35.08
CA LYS A 92 -3.79 -20.51 -34.64
C LYS A 92 -4.14 -20.92 -33.22
N ILE A 93 -3.90 -22.16 -32.85
CA ILE A 93 -4.11 -22.64 -31.46
C ILE A 93 -3.00 -22.11 -30.54
N SER A 94 -1.76 -22.16 -31.00
CA SER A 94 -0.61 -21.65 -30.26
C SER A 94 -0.73 -20.16 -29.94
N SER A 95 -1.19 -19.33 -30.89
CA SER A 95 -1.41 -17.89 -30.69
C SER A 95 -2.45 -17.62 -29.60
N LYS A 96 -3.63 -18.26 -29.68
CA LYS A 96 -4.69 -18.08 -28.69
C LYS A 96 -4.26 -18.48 -27.30
N LEU A 97 -3.60 -19.63 -27.15
CA LEU A 97 -3.10 -20.08 -25.84
C LEU A 97 -2.00 -19.18 -25.31
N SER A 98 -1.17 -18.58 -26.15
CA SER A 98 -0.17 -17.59 -25.74
C SER A 98 -0.83 -16.31 -25.22
N GLU A 99 -1.88 -15.84 -25.88
CA GLU A 99 -2.67 -14.68 -25.43
C GLU A 99 -3.30 -14.95 -24.04
N ASP A 100 -3.91 -16.13 -23.86
CA ASP A 100 -4.51 -16.52 -22.58
C ASP A 100 -3.45 -16.54 -21.43
N ILE A 101 -2.25 -17.06 -21.72
CA ILE A 101 -1.16 -17.09 -20.72
C ILE A 101 -0.65 -15.67 -20.40
N GLU A 102 -0.56 -14.79 -21.40
CA GLU A 102 -0.18 -13.39 -21.17
C GLU A 102 -1.21 -12.67 -20.31
N GLU A 103 -2.49 -12.93 -20.52
CA GLU A 103 -3.56 -12.40 -19.68
C GLU A 103 -3.46 -12.92 -18.24
N MET A 104 -3.19 -14.22 -18.06
CA MET A 104 -2.96 -14.81 -16.72
C MET A 104 -1.75 -14.17 -16.02
N GLU A 105 -0.63 -13.95 -16.71
CA GLU A 105 0.54 -13.26 -16.16
C GLU A 105 0.22 -11.81 -15.77
N LYS A 106 -0.57 -11.12 -16.58
CA LYS A 106 -1.02 -9.75 -16.29
C LYS A 106 -1.88 -9.73 -15.04
N MET A 107 -2.90 -10.59 -14.96
CA MET A 107 -3.78 -10.69 -13.78
C MET A 107 -2.99 -11.03 -12.51
N LEU A 108 -2.04 -11.96 -12.56
CA LEU A 108 -1.19 -12.32 -11.45
C LEU A 108 -0.36 -11.13 -10.96
N ASN A 109 0.27 -10.40 -11.89
CA ASN A 109 1.07 -9.23 -11.56
C ASN A 109 0.23 -8.08 -10.98
N GLU A 110 -0.99 -7.87 -11.46
CA GLU A 110 -1.93 -6.88 -10.93
C GLU A 110 -2.38 -7.24 -9.51
N TYR A 111 -2.72 -8.50 -9.28
CA TYR A 111 -3.10 -8.98 -7.95
C TYR A 111 -1.97 -8.80 -6.93
N LEU A 112 -0.74 -9.09 -7.33
CA LEU A 112 0.43 -8.89 -6.46
C LEU A 112 0.70 -7.42 -6.16
N LYS A 113 0.62 -6.57 -7.17
CA LYS A 113 0.72 -5.10 -6.97
C LYS A 113 -0.35 -4.60 -6.00
N PHE A 114 -1.57 -5.11 -6.11
CA PHE A 114 -2.65 -4.78 -5.19
C PHE A 114 -2.34 -5.23 -3.77
N ALA A 115 -1.94 -6.47 -3.58
CA ALA A 115 -1.68 -7.07 -2.28
C ALA A 115 -0.45 -6.45 -1.57
N SER A 116 0.59 -6.09 -2.33
CA SER A 116 1.83 -5.48 -1.80
C SER A 116 1.65 -4.00 -1.46
N SER A 117 0.77 -3.28 -2.15
CA SER A 117 0.60 -1.84 -1.98
C SER A 117 -0.04 -1.42 -0.66
N THR A 118 -0.64 -2.36 0.06
CA THR A 118 -1.40 -2.05 1.29
C THR A 118 -0.50 -1.81 2.51
N SER A 119 0.78 -2.18 2.47
CA SER A 119 1.56 -2.28 3.72
C SER A 119 2.73 -1.32 3.92
N SER A 120 3.21 -0.56 2.94
CA SER A 120 4.49 0.13 3.16
C SER A 120 4.68 1.55 2.61
N GLU A 121 3.73 2.10 1.88
CA GLU A 121 3.95 3.45 1.33
C GLU A 121 3.66 4.52 2.36
N LYS A 122 4.69 5.32 2.70
CA LYS A 122 4.57 6.46 3.61
C LYS A 122 3.90 7.64 2.92
N ASN A 123 3.15 8.42 3.72
CA ASN A 123 2.68 9.73 3.25
C ASN A 123 3.89 10.66 3.08
N GLU A 124 4.11 11.12 1.87
CA GLU A 124 5.13 12.12 1.52
C GLU A 124 4.50 13.40 0.98
N LEU A 125 5.20 14.50 1.12
CA LEU A 125 4.83 15.76 0.50
C LEU A 125 5.43 15.79 -0.92
N PHE A 126 4.60 15.92 -1.95
CA PHE A 126 5.05 15.96 -3.33
C PHE A 126 4.24 16.96 -4.16
N ASP A 127 4.83 17.37 -5.27
CA ASP A 127 4.18 18.24 -6.25
C ASP A 127 3.21 17.41 -7.11
N LEU A 128 1.90 17.60 -6.87
CA LEU A 128 0.82 16.91 -7.56
C LEU A 128 0.80 17.27 -9.04
N SER A 129 0.97 18.53 -9.36
CA SER A 129 0.96 19.04 -10.73
C SER A 129 2.04 18.38 -11.58
N LYS A 130 3.29 18.35 -11.07
CA LYS A 130 4.40 17.65 -11.71
C LYS A 130 4.14 16.15 -11.89
N THR A 131 3.56 15.53 -10.88
CA THR A 131 3.29 14.08 -10.89
C THR A 131 2.26 13.74 -11.96
N ILE A 132 1.16 14.49 -12.04
CA ILE A 132 0.12 14.30 -13.07
C ILE A 132 0.68 14.57 -14.46
N LEU A 133 1.42 15.66 -14.66
CA LEU A 133 2.03 15.99 -15.96
C LEU A 133 3.00 14.90 -16.42
N SER A 134 3.81 14.34 -15.50
CA SER A 134 4.73 13.25 -15.83
C SER A 134 4.00 11.96 -16.21
N LEU A 135 2.86 11.68 -15.59
CA LEU A 135 2.02 10.55 -15.91
C LEU A 135 1.38 10.71 -17.29
N LEU A 136 0.78 11.87 -17.57
CA LEU A 136 0.11 12.15 -18.85
C LEU A 136 1.05 12.10 -20.05
N LYS A 137 2.32 12.46 -19.88
CA LYS A 137 3.34 12.30 -20.94
C LYS A 137 3.52 10.84 -21.41
N LYS A 138 3.18 9.86 -20.57
CA LYS A 138 3.26 8.42 -20.96
C LYS A 138 2.08 7.99 -21.80
N TYR A 139 0.94 8.64 -21.64
CA TYR A 139 -0.31 8.24 -22.31
C TYR A 139 -0.52 8.92 -23.66
N ASN A 140 0.28 9.93 -24.04
CA ASN A 140 0.31 10.63 -25.34
C ASN A 140 -1.05 10.66 -26.09
N ASN A 141 -2.14 11.01 -25.39
CA ASN A 141 -3.49 10.90 -25.90
C ASN A 141 -4.07 12.30 -26.09
N ASP A 142 -4.26 12.72 -27.34
CA ASP A 142 -4.82 14.04 -27.74
C ASP A 142 -6.24 14.29 -27.21
N ARG A 143 -6.90 13.28 -26.66
CA ARG A 143 -8.24 13.39 -26.08
C ARG A 143 -8.27 13.93 -24.66
N ILE A 144 -7.13 14.00 -23.98
CA ILE A 144 -7.05 14.44 -22.60
C ILE A 144 -6.74 15.93 -22.57
N LYS A 145 -7.71 16.74 -22.16
CA LYS A 145 -7.49 18.16 -21.89
C LYS A 145 -6.99 18.30 -20.45
N VAL A 146 -5.89 19.00 -20.28
CA VAL A 146 -5.21 19.20 -19.00
C VAL A 146 -5.32 20.65 -18.62
N ASP A 147 -6.00 20.92 -17.51
CA ASP A 147 -6.05 22.24 -16.87
C ASP A 147 -5.59 22.05 -15.41
N ILE A 148 -4.38 22.45 -15.13
CA ILE A 148 -3.73 22.23 -13.82
C ILE A 148 -3.06 23.51 -13.37
N GLU A 149 -3.41 23.98 -12.17
CA GLU A 149 -2.71 25.07 -11.50
C GLU A 149 -1.22 24.75 -11.29
N GLU A 150 -0.38 25.78 -11.40
CA GLU A 150 1.03 25.63 -11.15
C GLU A 150 1.30 25.30 -9.68
N LYS A 151 1.99 24.17 -9.44
CA LYS A 151 2.56 23.78 -8.15
C LYS A 151 1.55 23.55 -7.00
N ILE A 152 0.80 22.47 -7.09
CA ILE A 152 -0.05 21.99 -5.99
C ILE A 152 0.76 21.02 -5.12
N ASN A 153 1.06 21.42 -3.88
CA ASN A 153 1.70 20.52 -2.92
C ASN A 153 0.65 19.64 -2.24
N PHE A 154 0.79 18.32 -2.39
CA PHE A 154 -0.11 17.33 -1.82
C PHE A 154 0.65 16.38 -0.87
N LYS A 155 0.07 16.11 0.30
CA LYS A 155 0.60 15.12 1.24
C LYS A 155 -0.20 13.84 1.16
N GLY A 156 0.40 12.80 0.63
CA GLY A 156 -0.27 11.52 0.46
C GLY A 156 0.68 10.41 0.01
N ARG A 157 0.09 9.27 -0.37
CA ARG A 157 0.81 8.11 -0.91
C ARG A 157 0.94 8.27 -2.42
N LYS A 158 2.09 8.76 -2.88
CA LYS A 158 2.35 9.15 -4.27
C LYS A 158 2.13 8.02 -5.27
N ASN A 159 2.65 6.81 -4.99
CA ASN A 159 2.53 5.70 -5.92
C ASN A 159 1.10 5.14 -6.00
N LEU A 160 0.34 5.18 -4.87
CA LEU A 160 -1.09 4.83 -4.90
C LEU A 160 -1.89 5.81 -5.77
N LEU A 161 -1.59 7.10 -5.66
CA LEU A 161 -2.23 8.12 -6.50
C LEU A 161 -1.91 7.90 -7.98
N ILE A 162 -0.63 7.71 -8.32
CA ILE A 162 -0.19 7.42 -9.70
C ILE A 162 -0.93 6.20 -10.24
N ARG A 163 -1.05 5.13 -9.45
CA ARG A 163 -1.75 3.91 -9.86
C ARG A 163 -3.24 4.12 -10.05
N CYS A 164 -3.87 4.89 -9.16
CA CYS A 164 -5.29 5.25 -9.30
C CYS A 164 -5.54 6.01 -10.60
N LEU A 165 -4.71 7.01 -10.88
CA LEU A 165 -4.81 7.80 -12.10
C LEU A 165 -4.49 6.98 -13.35
N SER A 166 -3.48 6.09 -13.31
CA SER A 166 -3.19 5.17 -14.43
C SER A 166 -4.37 4.28 -14.76
N ASN A 167 -5.03 3.69 -13.75
CA ASN A 167 -6.20 2.82 -13.95
C ASN A 167 -7.43 3.57 -14.51
N ILE A 168 -7.47 4.90 -14.39
CA ILE A 168 -8.55 5.72 -14.98
C ILE A 168 -8.21 6.08 -16.44
N LEU A 169 -6.91 6.14 -16.77
CA LEU A 169 -6.42 6.55 -18.08
C LEU A 169 -6.25 5.36 -19.06
N ASP A 170 -6.11 4.13 -18.53
CA ASP A 170 -6.10 2.89 -19.28
C ASP A 170 -7.51 2.48 -19.72
#